data_b271dba70a93ec759f4c5253ae851832
#
_entry.id   b271dba70a93ec759f4c5253ae851832
#
_cell.length_a   1.000
_cell.length_b   1.000
_cell.length_c   1.000
_cell.angle_alpha   90.00
_cell.angle_beta   90.00
_cell.angle_gamma   90.00
#
_symmetry.space_group_name_H-M   'P 1'
#
loop_
_entity.id
_entity.type
_entity.pdbx_description
1 polymer ?
#
loop_
_entity_poly.entity_id
_entity_poly.type
_entity_poly.pdbx_seq_one_letter_code
_entity_poly.pdbx_strand_id
1 'polypeptide(L)'
;MKKFAWFFPVSTGILWGSVGIFIRSLSGYGMNTATIVGSRTMISVILMLIGIAVIDKSQLKIRLKDLWIFVLASWLGMLGVNLTYNEAVNYVHLSLAAVLLSLSPVYVLILARLFFKEKITIRKAGCAALAIFGCSLASGLLESLGGMKLSGYGIFLGVASGVFYAMYSMFTKIAMKRGYSGLTITFCCMVVIAVTLIPFTDWKILGAYFTEAPAHGVIFMVLHAICGAVLPYTFYTIGFQYMDAGKVSILAAGEPVAAMVFGIFCFGEIPTAIEFVGLFLTVIAIVLLGMPEKVRSNKTKPKEYDYGRKQKQHSETA
;
A
#
# COMPACT_ATOMS: atom_id res chain seq x y z
N MET A 1 -21.35 8.47 -2.35
CA MET A 1 -19.96 8.00 -2.12
C MET A 1 -19.79 6.49 -2.32
N LYS A 2 -20.70 5.59 -1.87
CA LYS A 2 -20.55 4.11 -2.03
C LYS A 2 -20.31 3.65 -3.49
N LYS A 3 -20.88 4.31 -4.51
CA LYS A 3 -20.72 3.93 -5.94
C LYS A 3 -19.30 4.15 -6.48
N PHE A 4 -18.56 5.10 -5.94
CA PHE A 4 -17.21 5.46 -6.38
C PHE A 4 -16.11 4.98 -5.40
N ALA A 5 -16.46 4.15 -4.42
CA ALA A 5 -15.51 3.70 -3.40
C ALA A 5 -14.33 2.89 -3.98
N TRP A 6 -14.51 2.23 -5.12
CA TRP A 6 -13.46 1.51 -5.85
C TRP A 6 -12.33 2.43 -6.34
N PHE A 7 -12.62 3.72 -6.51
CA PHE A 7 -11.62 4.70 -6.93
C PHE A 7 -10.45 4.80 -5.94
N PHE A 8 -10.72 4.74 -4.64
CA PHE A 8 -9.67 4.88 -3.63
C PHE A 8 -8.58 3.80 -3.72
N PRO A 9 -8.89 2.48 -3.67
CA PRO A 9 -7.84 1.48 -3.77
C PRO A 9 -7.19 1.40 -5.16
N VAL A 10 -7.90 1.70 -6.24
CA VAL A 10 -7.29 1.78 -7.58
C VAL A 10 -6.29 2.93 -7.64
N SER A 11 -6.66 4.12 -7.13
CA SER A 11 -5.74 5.26 -7.04
C SER A 11 -4.53 4.95 -6.14
N THR A 12 -4.72 4.13 -5.10
CA THR A 12 -3.61 3.64 -4.28
C THR A 12 -2.60 2.85 -5.12
N GLY A 13 -3.05 1.90 -5.93
CA GLY A 13 -2.17 1.12 -6.81
C GLY A 13 -1.41 2.01 -7.80
N ILE A 14 -2.08 2.99 -8.41
CA ILE A 14 -1.45 3.95 -9.32
C ILE A 14 -0.37 4.76 -8.60
N LEU A 15 -0.67 5.28 -7.41
CA LEU A 15 0.28 6.09 -6.64
C LEU A 15 1.48 5.26 -6.18
N TRP A 16 1.27 4.03 -5.69
CA TRP A 16 2.39 3.16 -5.32
C TRP A 16 3.26 2.80 -6.53
N GLY A 17 2.66 2.59 -7.72
CA GLY A 17 3.43 2.39 -8.96
C GLY A 17 4.35 3.55 -9.30
N SER A 18 3.99 4.79 -8.95
CA SER A 18 4.85 5.96 -9.15
C SER A 18 6.06 6.02 -8.22
N VAL A 19 6.06 5.27 -7.13
CA VAL A 19 7.13 5.31 -6.10
C VAL A 19 8.48 4.90 -6.68
N GLY A 20 8.50 4.01 -7.68
CA GLY A 20 9.72 3.60 -8.37
C GLY A 20 10.51 4.77 -8.98
N ILE A 21 9.84 5.84 -9.44
CA ILE A 21 10.49 7.04 -9.97
C ILE A 21 11.35 7.70 -8.89
N PHE A 22 10.76 7.89 -7.71
CA PHE A 22 11.43 8.54 -6.58
C PHE A 22 12.57 7.68 -6.04
N ILE A 23 12.34 6.37 -5.87
CA ILE A 23 13.36 5.44 -5.37
C ILE A 23 14.56 5.40 -6.31
N ARG A 24 14.35 5.25 -7.63
CA ARG A 24 15.45 5.24 -8.60
C ARG A 24 16.30 6.52 -8.53
N SER A 25 15.64 7.69 -8.48
CA SER A 25 16.33 8.97 -8.40
C SER A 25 17.15 9.11 -7.12
N LEU A 26 16.54 8.80 -5.95
CA LEU A 26 17.20 8.96 -4.65
C LEU A 26 18.30 7.91 -4.41
N SER A 27 18.09 6.66 -4.88
CA SER A 27 19.13 5.62 -4.84
C SER A 27 20.29 5.96 -5.75
N GLY A 28 20.02 6.55 -6.94
CA GLY A 28 21.06 7.06 -7.84
C GLY A 28 21.90 8.17 -7.22
N TYR A 29 21.32 8.93 -6.27
CA TYR A 29 22.04 9.93 -5.46
C TYR A 29 22.86 9.29 -4.31
N GLY A 30 22.71 7.98 -4.08
CA GLY A 30 23.42 7.22 -3.04
C GLY A 30 22.67 7.05 -1.73
N MET A 31 21.38 7.43 -1.67
CA MET A 31 20.58 7.20 -0.47
C MET A 31 20.24 5.72 -0.31
N ASN A 32 20.42 5.17 0.89
CA ASN A 32 19.97 3.84 1.24
C ASN A 32 18.44 3.79 1.52
N THR A 33 17.87 2.58 1.53
CA THR A 33 16.43 2.37 1.75
C THR A 33 15.92 3.02 3.03
N ALA A 34 16.67 2.93 4.15
CA ALA A 34 16.24 3.50 5.42
C ALA A 34 16.14 5.03 5.35
N THR A 35 17.08 5.69 4.66
CA THR A 35 17.07 7.14 4.43
C THR A 35 15.92 7.55 3.52
N ILE A 36 15.65 6.81 2.44
CA ILE A 36 14.55 7.09 1.50
C ILE A 36 13.20 6.94 2.20
N VAL A 37 12.98 5.85 2.92
CA VAL A 37 11.73 5.60 3.64
C VAL A 37 11.59 6.53 4.85
N GLY A 38 12.68 6.76 5.60
CA GLY A 38 12.72 7.63 6.77
C GLY A 38 12.37 9.07 6.41
N SER A 39 13.07 9.66 5.45
CA SER A 39 12.82 11.05 4.99
C SER A 39 11.41 11.22 4.44
N ARG A 40 10.93 10.29 3.62
CA ARG A 40 9.55 10.27 3.13
C ARG A 40 8.53 10.28 4.28
N THR A 41 8.70 9.40 5.27
CA THR A 41 7.74 9.31 6.38
C THR A 41 7.80 10.51 7.32
N MET A 42 8.98 11.09 7.57
CA MET A 42 9.11 12.32 8.37
C MET A 42 8.37 13.50 7.71
N ILE A 43 8.57 13.71 6.41
CA ILE A 43 7.86 14.74 5.65
C ILE A 43 6.34 14.45 5.65
N SER A 44 5.94 13.18 5.49
CA SER A 44 4.54 12.78 5.55
C SER A 44 3.89 13.09 6.89
N VAL A 45 4.60 12.89 8.01
CA VAL A 45 4.11 13.25 9.36
C VAL A 45 3.84 14.75 9.44
N ILE A 46 4.76 15.58 8.94
CA ILE A 46 4.61 17.05 8.96
C ILE A 46 3.39 17.46 8.11
N LEU A 47 3.28 16.96 6.89
CA LEU A 47 2.18 17.27 5.97
C LEU A 47 0.83 16.84 6.54
N MET A 48 0.75 15.63 7.09
CA MET A 48 -0.48 15.11 7.69
C MET A 48 -0.84 15.85 8.97
N LEU A 49 0.14 16.22 9.80
CA LEU A 49 -0.09 16.98 11.02
C LEU A 49 -0.70 18.37 10.68
N ILE A 50 -0.13 19.06 9.69
CA ILE A 50 -0.69 20.33 9.21
C ILE A 50 -2.10 20.13 8.67
N GLY A 51 -2.32 19.15 7.80
CA GLY A 51 -3.62 18.83 7.23
C GLY A 51 -4.67 18.52 8.30
N ILE A 52 -4.36 17.66 9.27
CA ILE A 52 -5.25 17.28 10.36
C ILE A 52 -5.53 18.48 11.29
N ALA A 53 -4.51 19.29 11.59
CA ALA A 53 -4.65 20.47 12.45
C ALA A 53 -5.61 21.52 11.84
N VAL A 54 -5.66 21.61 10.51
CA VAL A 54 -6.56 22.53 9.77
C VAL A 54 -7.95 21.93 9.61
N ILE A 55 -8.07 20.64 9.29
CA ILE A 55 -9.36 20.02 8.94
C ILE A 55 -10.13 19.61 10.20
N ASP A 56 -9.50 18.82 11.07
CA ASP A 56 -10.14 18.28 12.27
C ASP A 56 -9.12 17.74 13.28
N LYS A 57 -8.83 18.53 14.30
CA LYS A 57 -7.89 18.17 15.37
C LYS A 57 -8.32 16.93 16.18
N SER A 58 -9.60 16.56 16.13
CA SER A 58 -10.09 15.38 16.84
C SER A 58 -9.47 14.08 16.32
N GLN A 59 -8.99 14.08 15.07
CA GLN A 59 -8.30 12.95 14.45
C GLN A 59 -6.94 12.61 15.09
N LEU A 60 -6.37 13.52 15.90
CA LEU A 60 -5.15 13.25 16.66
C LEU A 60 -5.40 12.51 17.99
N LYS A 61 -6.66 12.39 18.40
CA LYS A 61 -7.00 11.74 19.67
C LYS A 61 -6.91 10.22 19.52
N ILE A 62 -5.96 9.62 20.23
CA ILE A 62 -5.79 8.15 20.33
C ILE A 62 -5.87 7.72 21.79
N ARG A 63 -6.37 6.51 22.01
CA ARG A 63 -6.37 5.89 23.34
C ARG A 63 -5.07 5.13 23.52
N LEU A 64 -4.32 5.37 24.59
CA LEU A 64 -3.03 4.71 24.86
C LEU A 64 -3.15 3.18 24.82
N LYS A 65 -4.27 2.61 25.27
CA LYS A 65 -4.55 1.17 25.20
C LYS A 65 -4.61 0.60 23.78
N ASP A 66 -4.74 1.43 22.76
CA ASP A 66 -4.82 1.03 21.36
C ASP A 66 -3.49 1.26 20.62
N LEU A 67 -2.48 1.85 21.28
CA LEU A 67 -1.19 2.18 20.67
C LEU A 67 -0.51 0.95 20.03
N TRP A 68 -0.66 -0.22 20.64
CA TRP A 68 -0.10 -1.47 20.11
C TRP A 68 -0.58 -1.80 18.69
N ILE A 69 -1.81 -1.42 18.32
CA ILE A 69 -2.36 -1.67 16.98
C ILE A 69 -1.57 -0.87 15.94
N PHE A 70 -1.30 0.41 16.25
CA PHE A 70 -0.53 1.28 15.35
C PHE A 70 0.94 0.85 15.26
N VAL A 71 1.54 0.43 16.38
CA VAL A 71 2.91 -0.09 16.40
C VAL A 71 3.01 -1.36 15.55
N LEU A 72 2.09 -2.32 15.73
CA LEU A 72 2.11 -3.55 14.94
C LEU A 72 1.75 -3.30 13.47
N ALA A 73 0.79 -2.41 13.16
CA ALA A 73 0.50 -2.01 11.79
C ALA A 73 1.71 -1.37 11.09
N SER A 74 2.51 -0.63 11.86
CA SER A 74 3.72 0.02 11.34
C SER A 74 4.85 -0.98 11.14
N TRP A 75 5.22 -1.73 12.17
CA TRP A 75 6.40 -2.62 12.14
C TRP A 75 6.15 -3.89 11.34
N LEU A 76 5.07 -4.63 11.67
CA LEU A 76 4.71 -5.86 10.96
C LEU A 76 3.91 -5.60 9.68
N GLY A 77 3.54 -4.36 9.43
CA GLY A 77 2.88 -3.96 8.20
C GLY A 77 3.85 -3.17 7.31
N MET A 78 3.74 -1.86 7.35
CA MET A 78 4.41 -0.96 6.39
C MET A 78 5.93 -1.11 6.37
N LEU A 79 6.60 -1.12 7.53
CA LEU A 79 8.06 -1.25 7.62
C LEU A 79 8.50 -2.65 7.23
N GLY A 80 7.78 -3.68 7.70
CA GLY A 80 8.05 -5.08 7.34
C GLY A 80 8.02 -5.30 5.84
N VAL A 81 6.99 -4.80 5.12
CA VAL A 81 6.93 -4.85 3.66
C VAL A 81 8.16 -4.21 3.04
N ASN A 82 8.47 -2.95 3.42
CA ASN A 82 9.57 -2.21 2.80
C ASN A 82 10.92 -2.91 3.01
N LEU A 83 11.20 -3.38 4.23
CA LEU A 83 12.49 -4.02 4.53
C LEU A 83 12.62 -5.38 3.84
N THR A 84 11.59 -6.24 3.93
CA THR A 84 11.68 -7.59 3.35
C THR A 84 11.65 -7.57 1.83
N TYR A 85 10.85 -6.69 1.21
CA TYR A 85 10.82 -6.55 -0.24
C TYR A 85 12.16 -6.04 -0.79
N ASN A 86 12.69 -4.96 -0.21
CA ASN A 86 13.97 -4.39 -0.67
C ASN A 86 15.14 -5.36 -0.45
N GLU A 87 15.11 -6.11 0.65
CA GLU A 87 16.14 -7.13 0.88
C GLU A 87 15.97 -8.31 -0.08
N ALA A 88 14.74 -8.74 -0.40
CA ALA A 88 14.49 -9.80 -1.37
C ALA A 88 15.12 -9.49 -2.74
N VAL A 89 15.05 -8.25 -3.20
CA VAL A 89 15.62 -7.81 -4.48
C VAL A 89 17.15 -8.02 -4.56
N ASN A 90 17.85 -8.08 -3.43
CA ASN A 90 19.29 -8.37 -3.40
C ASN A 90 19.61 -9.86 -3.70
N TYR A 91 18.63 -10.76 -3.48
CA TYR A 91 18.82 -12.22 -3.59
C TYR A 91 18.08 -12.86 -4.77
N VAL A 92 17.05 -12.21 -5.28
CA VAL A 92 16.29 -12.66 -6.46
C VAL A 92 16.08 -11.54 -7.45
N HIS A 93 15.71 -11.85 -8.68
CA HIS A 93 15.36 -10.82 -9.67
C HIS A 93 14.19 -9.97 -9.20
N LEU A 94 14.23 -8.66 -9.53
CA LEU A 94 13.18 -7.70 -9.17
C LEU A 94 11.80 -8.16 -9.60
N SER A 95 11.68 -8.76 -10.80
CA SER A 95 10.42 -9.33 -11.31
C SER A 95 9.88 -10.43 -10.40
N LEU A 96 10.73 -11.34 -9.91
CA LEU A 96 10.28 -12.39 -8.99
C LEU A 96 9.87 -11.81 -7.63
N ALA A 97 10.62 -10.85 -7.08
CA ALA A 97 10.25 -10.17 -5.84
C ALA A 97 8.89 -9.46 -5.98
N ALA A 98 8.63 -8.78 -7.09
CA ALA A 98 7.37 -8.12 -7.38
C ALA A 98 6.19 -9.12 -7.47
N VAL A 99 6.40 -10.27 -8.11
CA VAL A 99 5.38 -11.34 -8.17
C VAL A 99 5.08 -11.91 -6.79
N LEU A 100 6.11 -12.14 -5.97
CA LEU A 100 5.93 -12.66 -4.61
C LEU A 100 5.15 -11.66 -3.73
N LEU A 101 5.41 -10.37 -3.86
CA LEU A 101 4.61 -9.32 -3.21
C LEU A 101 3.17 -9.29 -3.77
N SER A 102 2.99 -9.49 -5.07
CA SER A 102 1.67 -9.52 -5.73
C SER A 102 0.78 -10.68 -5.28
N LEU A 103 1.31 -11.66 -4.53
CA LEU A 103 0.51 -12.67 -3.83
C LEU A 103 -0.24 -12.09 -2.59
N SER A 104 0.07 -10.87 -2.17
CA SER A 104 -0.54 -10.24 -0.99
C SER A 104 -2.08 -10.27 -0.97
N PRO A 105 -2.84 -10.11 -2.06
CA PRO A 105 -4.29 -10.26 -2.03
C PRO A 105 -4.77 -11.65 -1.57
N VAL A 106 -4.02 -12.71 -1.87
CA VAL A 106 -4.34 -14.06 -1.38
C VAL A 106 -4.18 -14.13 0.13
N TYR A 107 -3.06 -13.62 0.65
CA TYR A 107 -2.84 -13.57 2.11
C TYR A 107 -3.88 -12.70 2.81
N VAL A 108 -4.27 -11.56 2.20
CA VAL A 108 -5.35 -10.71 2.73
C VAL A 108 -6.68 -11.46 2.74
N LEU A 109 -7.04 -12.19 1.68
CA LEU A 109 -8.27 -12.98 1.64
C LEU A 109 -8.30 -14.04 2.73
N ILE A 110 -7.19 -14.78 2.91
CA ILE A 110 -7.06 -15.81 3.94
C ILE A 110 -7.17 -15.20 5.34
N LEU A 111 -6.38 -14.17 5.66
CA LEU A 111 -6.39 -13.54 6.96
C LEU A 111 -7.73 -12.84 7.25
N ALA A 112 -8.34 -12.19 6.26
CA ALA A 112 -9.66 -11.57 6.42
C ALA A 112 -10.75 -12.62 6.68
N ARG A 113 -10.64 -13.81 6.08
CA ARG A 113 -11.53 -14.94 6.39
C ARG A 113 -11.35 -15.42 7.82
N LEU A 114 -10.11 -15.56 8.28
CA LEU A 114 -9.78 -16.06 9.63
C LEU A 114 -10.19 -15.05 10.71
N PHE A 115 -9.76 -13.78 10.58
CA PHE A 115 -9.96 -12.77 11.63
C PHE A 115 -11.33 -12.08 11.59
N PHE A 116 -11.90 -11.89 10.41
CA PHE A 116 -13.15 -11.12 10.25
C PHE A 116 -14.31 -11.94 9.71
N LYS A 117 -14.10 -13.22 9.42
CA LYS A 117 -15.10 -14.12 8.82
C LYS A 117 -15.64 -13.59 7.48
N GLU A 118 -14.81 -12.86 6.72
CA GLU A 118 -15.18 -12.38 5.39
C GLU A 118 -15.38 -13.55 4.44
N LYS A 119 -16.38 -13.43 3.56
CA LYS A 119 -16.65 -14.49 2.57
C LYS A 119 -15.67 -14.38 1.40
N ILE A 120 -14.96 -15.47 1.12
CA ILE A 120 -14.19 -15.62 -0.11
C ILE A 120 -15.17 -16.11 -1.18
N THR A 121 -15.53 -15.22 -2.11
CA THR A 121 -16.40 -15.59 -3.24
C THR A 121 -15.54 -16.06 -4.41
N ILE A 122 -16.12 -16.90 -5.28
CA ILE A 122 -15.45 -17.37 -6.53
C ILE A 122 -14.96 -16.17 -7.34
N ARG A 123 -15.74 -15.08 -7.38
CA ARG A 123 -15.35 -13.84 -8.06
C ARG A 123 -14.08 -13.22 -7.45
N LYS A 124 -13.99 -13.12 -6.11
CA LYS A 124 -12.79 -12.59 -5.43
C LYS A 124 -11.58 -13.48 -5.71
N ALA A 125 -11.74 -14.80 -5.57
CA ALA A 125 -10.65 -15.74 -5.82
C ALA A 125 -10.18 -15.71 -7.28
N GLY A 126 -11.12 -15.71 -8.23
CA GLY A 126 -10.81 -15.64 -9.67
C GLY A 126 -10.15 -14.33 -10.07
N CYS A 127 -10.64 -13.18 -9.56
CA CYS A 127 -10.01 -11.88 -9.81
C CYS A 127 -8.62 -11.79 -9.17
N ALA A 128 -8.42 -12.36 -7.98
CA ALA A 128 -7.09 -12.40 -7.35
C ALA A 128 -6.11 -13.24 -8.18
N ALA A 129 -6.52 -14.43 -8.61
CA ALA A 129 -5.69 -15.29 -9.46
C ALA A 129 -5.35 -14.60 -10.79
N LEU A 130 -6.33 -13.98 -11.44
CA LEU A 130 -6.13 -13.24 -12.69
C LEU A 130 -5.20 -12.04 -12.51
N ALA A 131 -5.35 -11.27 -11.41
CA ALA A 131 -4.48 -10.15 -11.11
C ALA A 131 -3.03 -10.60 -10.86
N ILE A 132 -2.83 -11.68 -10.09
CA ILE A 132 -1.50 -12.25 -9.83
C ILE A 132 -0.85 -12.72 -11.12
N PHE A 133 -1.58 -13.44 -11.96
CA PHE A 133 -1.09 -13.91 -13.24
C PHE A 133 -0.73 -12.72 -14.16
N GLY A 134 -1.60 -11.74 -14.26
CA GLY A 134 -1.34 -10.49 -14.99
C GLY A 134 -0.13 -9.74 -14.47
N CYS A 135 -0.01 -9.55 -13.14
CA CYS A 135 1.16 -8.92 -12.52
C CYS A 135 2.46 -9.70 -12.79
N SER A 136 2.39 -11.05 -12.82
CA SER A 136 3.56 -11.89 -13.11
C SER A 136 4.07 -11.66 -14.53
N LEU A 137 3.17 -11.51 -15.50
CA LEU A 137 3.55 -11.17 -16.87
C LEU A 137 4.03 -9.72 -16.98
N ALA A 138 3.31 -8.76 -16.36
CA ALA A 138 3.62 -7.34 -16.42
C ALA A 138 4.96 -6.97 -15.75
N SER A 139 5.46 -7.79 -14.84
CA SER A 139 6.76 -7.59 -14.18
C SER A 139 7.95 -8.19 -14.94
N GLY A 140 7.74 -8.71 -16.14
CA GLY A 140 8.81 -9.33 -16.94
C GLY A 140 9.32 -10.67 -16.37
N LEU A 141 8.48 -11.40 -15.62
CA LEU A 141 8.89 -12.66 -15.02
C LEU A 141 9.31 -13.71 -16.06
N LEU A 142 8.59 -13.81 -17.17
CA LEU A 142 8.87 -14.82 -18.21
C LEU A 142 10.17 -14.54 -18.93
N GLU A 143 10.50 -13.29 -19.20
CA GLU A 143 11.75 -12.87 -19.81
C GLU A 143 12.96 -13.12 -18.90
N SER A 144 12.74 -13.09 -17.59
CA SER A 144 13.78 -13.29 -16.59
C SER A 144 14.09 -14.75 -16.30
N LEU A 145 13.24 -15.72 -16.72
CA LEU A 145 13.37 -17.14 -16.35
C LEU A 145 14.70 -17.78 -16.78
N GLY A 146 15.27 -17.38 -17.92
CA GLY A 146 16.50 -17.96 -18.47
C GLY A 146 17.80 -17.63 -17.70
N GLY A 147 17.79 -16.61 -16.84
CA GLY A 147 18.95 -16.17 -16.05
C GLY A 147 18.68 -15.96 -14.57
N MET A 148 17.59 -16.53 -14.05
CA MET A 148 17.06 -16.23 -12.73
C MET A 148 17.94 -16.77 -11.60
N LYS A 149 18.38 -15.87 -10.71
CA LYS A 149 18.96 -16.29 -9.44
C LYS A 149 17.83 -16.74 -8.52
N LEU A 150 17.77 -18.02 -8.23
CA LEU A 150 16.83 -18.61 -7.30
C LEU A 150 17.52 -18.77 -5.93
N SER A 151 17.28 -17.84 -5.03
CA SER A 151 17.71 -17.93 -3.65
C SER A 151 16.49 -18.27 -2.77
N GLY A 152 16.57 -19.38 -2.03
CA GLY A 152 15.52 -19.76 -1.08
C GLY A 152 15.27 -18.66 -0.02
N TYR A 153 16.32 -17.97 0.41
CA TYR A 153 16.20 -16.83 1.34
C TYR A 153 15.49 -15.63 0.69
N GLY A 154 15.82 -15.29 -0.55
CA GLY A 154 15.15 -14.22 -1.28
C GLY A 154 13.67 -14.51 -1.55
N ILE A 155 13.35 -15.78 -1.88
CA ILE A 155 11.94 -16.21 -2.02
C ILE A 155 11.20 -16.10 -0.68
N PHE A 156 11.82 -16.53 0.43
CA PHE A 156 11.23 -16.38 1.77
C PHE A 156 10.94 -14.92 2.09
N LEU A 157 11.87 -14.01 1.83
CA LEU A 157 11.69 -12.57 2.05
C LEU A 157 10.58 -11.98 1.18
N GLY A 158 10.50 -12.38 -0.10
CA GLY A 158 9.45 -11.94 -1.01
C GLY A 158 8.06 -12.42 -0.56
N VAL A 159 7.93 -13.66 -0.11
CA VAL A 159 6.68 -14.19 0.48
C VAL A 159 6.36 -13.45 1.78
N ALA A 160 7.36 -13.23 2.64
CA ALA A 160 7.18 -12.49 3.90
C ALA A 160 6.67 -11.06 3.65
N SER A 161 7.14 -10.38 2.60
CA SER A 161 6.65 -9.04 2.24
C SER A 161 5.15 -9.05 1.94
N GLY A 162 4.66 -10.04 1.19
CA GLY A 162 3.23 -10.19 0.93
C GLY A 162 2.40 -10.48 2.21
N VAL A 163 2.95 -11.26 3.13
CA VAL A 163 2.32 -11.53 4.44
C VAL A 163 2.28 -10.25 5.28
N PHE A 164 3.37 -9.48 5.35
CA PHE A 164 3.40 -8.20 6.05
C PHE A 164 2.41 -7.19 5.47
N TYR A 165 2.25 -7.15 4.14
CA TYR A 165 1.21 -6.36 3.49
C TYR A 165 -0.19 -6.75 4.00
N ALA A 166 -0.46 -8.05 4.11
CA ALA A 166 -1.72 -8.53 4.63
C ALA A 166 -1.91 -8.20 6.12
N MET A 167 -0.85 -8.26 6.93
CA MET A 167 -0.89 -7.85 8.33
C MET A 167 -1.22 -6.36 8.48
N TYR A 168 -0.64 -5.48 7.66
CA TYR A 168 -1.02 -4.07 7.61
C TYR A 168 -2.53 -3.90 7.41
N SER A 169 -3.09 -4.62 6.42
CA SER A 169 -4.52 -4.59 6.12
C SER A 169 -5.37 -5.05 7.32
N MET A 170 -4.92 -6.08 8.04
CA MET A 170 -5.64 -6.61 9.21
C MET A 170 -5.62 -5.62 10.39
N PHE A 171 -4.45 -5.10 10.76
CA PHE A 171 -4.34 -4.14 11.85
C PHE A 171 -5.07 -2.83 11.54
N THR A 172 -4.98 -2.33 10.31
CA THR A 172 -5.77 -1.19 9.85
C THR A 172 -7.27 -1.44 10.05
N LYS A 173 -7.77 -2.59 9.64
CA LYS A 173 -9.18 -2.94 9.82
C LYS A 173 -9.58 -3.10 11.29
N ILE A 174 -8.68 -3.61 12.14
CA ILE A 174 -8.89 -3.66 13.60
C ILE A 174 -9.00 -2.24 14.17
N ALA A 175 -8.10 -1.33 13.79
CA ALA A 175 -8.14 0.06 14.23
C ALA A 175 -9.44 0.76 13.81
N MET A 176 -9.89 0.54 12.56
CA MET A 176 -11.17 1.07 12.09
C MET A 176 -12.36 0.55 12.88
N LYS A 177 -12.39 -0.74 13.22
CA LYS A 177 -13.45 -1.32 14.08
C LYS A 177 -13.48 -0.71 15.49
N ARG A 178 -12.37 -0.14 15.95
CA ARG A 178 -12.29 0.61 17.21
C ARG A 178 -12.67 2.08 17.08
N GLY A 179 -13.10 2.52 15.90
CA GLY A 179 -13.61 3.86 15.62
C GLY A 179 -12.57 4.86 15.13
N TYR A 180 -11.34 4.42 14.85
CA TYR A 180 -10.33 5.31 14.26
C TYR A 180 -10.59 5.54 12.77
N SER A 181 -10.38 6.78 12.33
CA SER A 181 -10.47 7.13 10.91
C SER A 181 -9.24 6.67 10.13
N GLY A 182 -9.37 6.58 8.81
CA GLY A 182 -8.24 6.27 7.94
C GLY A 182 -7.09 7.27 8.08
N LEU A 183 -7.40 8.55 8.26
CA LEU A 183 -6.39 9.60 8.48
C LEU A 183 -5.61 9.39 9.79
N THR A 184 -6.33 9.12 10.90
CA THR A 184 -5.71 8.83 12.20
C THR A 184 -4.78 7.62 12.11
N ILE A 185 -5.25 6.53 11.48
CA ILE A 185 -4.48 5.29 11.34
C ILE A 185 -3.20 5.55 10.54
N THR A 186 -3.33 6.18 9.37
CA THR A 186 -2.18 6.49 8.50
C THR A 186 -1.19 7.40 9.21
N PHE A 187 -1.67 8.47 9.86
CA PHE A 187 -0.83 9.40 10.61
C PHE A 187 -0.05 8.69 11.73
N CYS A 188 -0.73 7.93 12.58
CA CYS A 188 -0.07 7.21 13.67
C CYS A 188 0.98 6.21 13.16
N CYS A 189 0.66 5.48 12.09
CA CYS A 189 1.62 4.57 11.48
C CYS A 189 2.86 5.32 10.93
N MET A 190 2.67 6.46 10.27
CA MET A 190 3.78 7.28 9.78
C MET A 190 4.66 7.82 10.92
N VAL A 191 4.04 8.26 12.04
CA VAL A 191 4.79 8.70 13.23
C VAL A 191 5.65 7.57 13.78
N VAL A 192 5.09 6.37 13.96
CA VAL A 192 5.85 5.22 14.47
C VAL A 192 7.03 4.87 13.55
N ILE A 193 6.83 4.85 12.23
CA ILE A 193 7.90 4.56 11.27
C ILE A 193 8.96 5.66 11.27
N ALA A 194 8.53 6.93 11.24
CA ALA A 194 9.45 8.05 11.27
C ALA A 194 10.37 7.99 12.50
N VAL A 195 9.79 7.81 13.70
CA VAL A 195 10.56 7.66 14.95
C VAL A 195 11.49 6.45 14.89
N THR A 196 11.02 5.31 14.38
CA THR A 196 11.83 4.09 14.27
C THR A 196 13.03 4.29 13.34
N LEU A 197 12.88 5.06 12.25
CA LEU A 197 13.92 5.22 11.24
C LEU A 197 14.88 6.39 11.50
N ILE A 198 14.62 7.24 12.49
CA ILE A 198 15.55 8.34 12.87
C ILE A 198 17.00 7.85 13.00
N PRO A 199 17.31 6.78 13.77
CA PRO A 199 18.70 6.33 13.97
C PRO A 199 19.30 5.64 12.74
N PHE A 200 18.48 5.22 11.77
CA PHE A 200 18.92 4.51 10.56
C PHE A 200 19.00 5.42 9.33
N THR A 201 18.60 6.68 9.47
CA THR A 201 18.64 7.69 8.40
C THR A 201 20.04 8.26 8.30
N ASP A 202 20.62 8.26 7.08
CA ASP A 202 21.87 8.95 6.80
C ASP A 202 21.61 10.45 6.65
N TRP A 203 21.74 11.16 7.77
CA TRP A 203 21.53 12.60 7.86
C TRP A 203 22.53 13.40 7.03
N LYS A 204 23.74 12.86 6.80
CA LYS A 204 24.79 13.54 6.03
C LYS A 204 24.41 13.60 4.57
N ILE A 205 24.02 12.46 3.98
CA ILE A 205 23.62 12.41 2.57
C ILE A 205 22.31 13.17 2.32
N LEU A 206 21.38 13.11 3.29
CA LEU A 206 20.13 13.86 3.22
C LEU A 206 20.37 15.38 3.27
N GLY A 207 21.27 15.83 4.13
CA GLY A 207 21.69 17.24 4.20
C GLY A 207 22.35 17.72 2.93
N ALA A 208 23.29 16.93 2.38
CA ALA A 208 23.94 17.23 1.10
C ALA A 208 22.92 17.38 -0.04
N TYR A 209 21.94 16.48 -0.13
CA TYR A 209 20.88 16.54 -1.14
C TYR A 209 20.10 17.87 -1.12
N PHE A 210 19.75 18.34 0.07
CA PHE A 210 19.04 19.63 0.20
C PHE A 210 19.93 20.86 -0.03
N THR A 211 21.23 20.76 0.22
CA THR A 211 22.16 21.86 -0.05
C THR A 211 22.51 22.02 -1.52
N GLU A 212 22.61 20.91 -2.25
CA GLU A 212 22.96 20.92 -3.68
C GLU A 212 21.79 21.36 -4.59
N ALA A 213 20.56 21.02 -4.23
CA ALA A 213 19.37 21.40 -4.99
C ALA A 213 18.19 21.82 -4.07
N PRO A 214 18.29 22.97 -3.39
CA PRO A 214 17.35 23.30 -2.31
C PRO A 214 15.88 23.29 -2.76
N ALA A 215 15.53 24.03 -3.81
CA ALA A 215 14.13 24.11 -4.27
C ALA A 215 13.66 22.81 -4.90
N HIS A 216 14.44 22.24 -5.83
CA HIS A 216 14.11 20.99 -6.50
C HIS A 216 14.07 19.83 -5.52
N GLY A 217 15.04 19.73 -4.60
CA GLY A 217 15.12 18.67 -3.60
C GLY A 217 13.91 18.67 -2.66
N VAL A 218 13.52 19.87 -2.16
CA VAL A 218 12.32 19.98 -1.30
C VAL A 218 11.05 19.59 -2.06
N ILE A 219 10.84 20.12 -3.26
CA ILE A 219 9.65 19.78 -4.08
C ILE A 219 9.60 18.27 -4.35
N PHE A 220 10.73 17.67 -4.77
CA PHE A 220 10.81 16.25 -5.09
C PHE A 220 10.50 15.37 -3.86
N MET A 221 11.06 15.70 -2.71
CA MET A 221 10.83 14.95 -1.47
C MET A 221 9.39 15.13 -0.94
N VAL A 222 8.79 16.32 -1.09
CA VAL A 222 7.38 16.56 -0.76
C VAL A 222 6.47 15.77 -1.69
N LEU A 223 6.73 15.77 -2.99
CA LEU A 223 5.99 14.95 -3.95
C LEU A 223 6.12 13.45 -3.62
N HIS A 224 7.35 12.99 -3.29
CA HIS A 224 7.57 11.61 -2.84
C HIS A 224 6.76 11.28 -1.59
N ALA A 225 6.69 12.18 -0.61
CA ALA A 225 5.89 11.97 0.60
C ALA A 225 4.39 11.92 0.29
N ILE A 226 3.89 12.82 -0.57
CA ILE A 226 2.48 12.86 -0.97
C ILE A 226 2.09 11.62 -1.78
N CYS A 227 2.82 11.33 -2.87
CA CYS A 227 2.48 10.25 -3.81
C CYS A 227 2.87 8.87 -3.27
N GLY A 228 3.95 8.76 -2.49
CA GLY A 228 4.45 7.48 -1.99
C GLY A 228 3.90 7.08 -0.63
N ALA A 229 3.35 8.03 0.15
CA ALA A 229 2.91 7.73 1.50
C ALA A 229 1.55 8.36 1.86
N VAL A 230 1.40 9.67 1.89
CA VAL A 230 0.20 10.34 2.42
C VAL A 230 -1.07 9.91 1.69
N LEU A 231 -1.12 10.11 0.38
CA LEU A 231 -2.29 9.79 -0.42
C LEU A 231 -2.56 8.28 -0.51
N PRO A 232 -1.58 7.43 -0.92
CA PRO A 232 -1.89 6.03 -1.15
C PRO A 232 -2.31 5.29 0.12
N TYR A 233 -1.63 5.49 1.24
CA TYR A 233 -2.03 4.85 2.50
C TYR A 233 -3.36 5.40 3.03
N THR A 234 -3.64 6.70 2.86
CA THR A 234 -4.94 7.28 3.21
C THR A 234 -6.06 6.70 2.35
N PHE A 235 -5.86 6.63 1.03
CA PHE A 235 -6.85 6.05 0.12
C PHE A 235 -7.07 4.56 0.37
N TYR A 236 -5.99 3.81 0.61
CA TYR A 236 -6.09 2.41 0.96
C TYR A 236 -6.92 2.19 2.22
N THR A 237 -6.66 2.96 3.27
CA THR A 237 -7.42 2.88 4.52
C THR A 237 -8.87 3.33 4.35
N ILE A 238 -9.14 4.38 3.58
CA ILE A 238 -10.51 4.80 3.25
C ILE A 238 -11.26 3.68 2.52
N GLY A 239 -10.60 2.94 1.64
CA GLY A 239 -11.17 1.79 0.95
C GLY A 239 -11.83 0.78 1.90
N PHE A 240 -11.23 0.52 3.05
CA PHE A 240 -11.78 -0.40 4.07
C PHE A 240 -13.08 0.08 4.73
N GLN A 241 -13.41 1.38 4.66
CA GLN A 241 -14.68 1.89 5.18
C GLN A 241 -15.87 1.44 4.33
N TYR A 242 -15.62 1.15 3.05
CA TYR A 242 -16.67 0.88 2.07
C TYR A 242 -16.65 -0.54 1.55
N MET A 243 -15.54 -1.27 1.69
CA MET A 243 -15.33 -2.58 1.09
C MET A 243 -14.60 -3.54 2.03
N ASP A 244 -14.75 -4.84 1.75
CA ASP A 244 -13.99 -5.89 2.43
C ASP A 244 -12.49 -5.77 2.12
N ALA A 245 -11.65 -6.24 3.06
CA ALA A 245 -10.19 -6.16 2.93
C ALA A 245 -9.67 -6.88 1.68
N GLY A 246 -10.21 -8.05 1.37
CA GLY A 246 -9.85 -8.77 0.16
C GLY A 246 -10.18 -8.00 -1.12
N LYS A 247 -11.31 -7.28 -1.17
CA LYS A 247 -11.66 -6.46 -2.34
C LYS A 247 -10.74 -5.25 -2.47
N VAL A 248 -10.42 -4.57 -1.36
CA VAL A 248 -9.51 -3.42 -1.35
C VAL A 248 -8.12 -3.83 -1.84
N SER A 249 -7.57 -4.95 -1.34
CA SER A 249 -6.22 -5.40 -1.72
C SER A 249 -6.11 -5.79 -3.20
N ILE A 250 -7.13 -6.48 -3.76
CA ILE A 250 -7.14 -6.84 -5.17
C ILE A 250 -7.27 -5.60 -6.07
N LEU A 251 -8.09 -4.62 -5.68
CA LEU A 251 -8.23 -3.36 -6.44
C LEU A 251 -6.94 -2.51 -6.40
N ALA A 252 -6.16 -2.61 -5.32
CA ALA A 252 -4.86 -1.94 -5.20
C ALA A 252 -3.72 -2.70 -5.90
N ALA A 253 -3.93 -3.94 -6.35
CA ALA A 253 -2.92 -4.76 -7.02
C ALA A 253 -2.52 -4.25 -8.43
N GLY A 254 -3.00 -3.08 -8.86
CA GLY A 254 -2.59 -2.42 -10.09
C GLY A 254 -1.22 -1.72 -10.03
N GLU A 255 -0.50 -1.82 -8.93
CA GLU A 255 0.82 -1.19 -8.74
C GLU A 255 1.84 -1.55 -9.83
N PRO A 256 2.07 -2.82 -10.21
CA PRO A 256 3.03 -3.15 -11.29
C PRO A 256 2.62 -2.60 -12.65
N VAL A 257 1.31 -2.53 -12.91
CA VAL A 257 0.77 -1.94 -14.15
C VAL A 257 1.09 -0.45 -14.21
N ALA A 258 0.84 0.27 -13.11
CA ALA A 258 1.16 1.68 -13.03
C ALA A 258 2.68 1.92 -13.10
N ALA A 259 3.49 1.07 -12.45
CA ALA A 259 4.95 1.14 -12.52
C ALA A 259 5.46 0.99 -13.96
N MET A 260 4.90 0.05 -14.74
CA MET A 260 5.22 -0.10 -16.17
C MET A 260 4.87 1.17 -16.95
N VAL A 261 3.68 1.73 -16.76
CA VAL A 261 3.26 2.96 -17.44
C VAL A 261 4.22 4.12 -17.11
N PHE A 262 4.59 4.28 -15.85
CA PHE A 262 5.58 5.29 -15.45
C PHE A 262 6.97 4.98 -16.01
N GLY A 263 7.37 3.70 -16.12
CA GLY A 263 8.61 3.26 -16.76
C GLY A 263 8.71 3.74 -18.21
N ILE A 264 7.63 3.54 -18.98
CA ILE A 264 7.54 4.00 -20.37
C ILE A 264 7.72 5.53 -20.45
N PHE A 265 6.91 6.29 -19.71
CA PHE A 265 6.86 7.75 -19.84
C PHE A 265 8.06 8.47 -19.21
N CYS A 266 8.57 7.96 -18.07
CA CYS A 266 9.64 8.66 -17.34
C CYS A 266 11.05 8.16 -17.69
N PHE A 267 11.18 6.90 -18.13
CA PHE A 267 12.48 6.28 -18.38
C PHE A 267 12.65 5.77 -19.81
N GLY A 268 11.63 5.90 -20.67
CA GLY A 268 11.69 5.42 -22.06
C GLY A 268 11.77 3.89 -22.16
N GLU A 269 11.31 3.15 -21.14
CA GLU A 269 11.31 1.69 -21.16
C GLU A 269 10.34 1.20 -22.25
N ILE A 270 10.71 0.15 -22.95
CA ILE A 270 9.89 -0.46 -24.01
C ILE A 270 9.44 -1.82 -23.51
N PRO A 271 8.19 -1.94 -23.00
CA PRO A 271 7.66 -3.22 -22.54
C PRO A 271 7.54 -4.22 -23.69
N THR A 272 7.73 -5.48 -23.37
CA THR A 272 7.51 -6.58 -24.31
C THR A 272 6.01 -6.80 -24.57
N ALA A 273 5.67 -7.52 -25.62
CA ALA A 273 4.28 -7.90 -25.92
C ALA A 273 3.65 -8.70 -24.76
N ILE A 274 4.46 -9.51 -24.06
CA ILE A 274 4.01 -10.32 -22.93
C ILE A 274 3.67 -9.42 -21.71
N GLU A 275 4.51 -8.43 -21.44
CA GLU A 275 4.25 -7.47 -20.37
C GLU A 275 2.97 -6.66 -20.63
N PHE A 276 2.71 -6.28 -21.89
CA PHE A 276 1.43 -5.66 -22.27
C PHE A 276 0.22 -6.58 -22.04
N VAL A 277 0.33 -7.88 -22.36
CA VAL A 277 -0.74 -8.86 -22.05
C VAL A 277 -0.97 -8.90 -20.53
N GLY A 278 0.10 -8.92 -19.75
CA GLY A 278 0.02 -8.87 -18.28
C GLY A 278 -0.72 -7.64 -17.75
N LEU A 279 -0.42 -6.47 -18.33
CA LEU A 279 -1.11 -5.21 -18.04
C LEU A 279 -2.63 -5.36 -18.28
N PHE A 280 -3.04 -5.82 -19.45
CA PHE A 280 -4.46 -5.98 -19.78
C PHE A 280 -5.18 -6.95 -18.86
N LEU A 281 -4.55 -8.10 -18.53
CA LEU A 281 -5.15 -9.08 -17.62
C LEU A 281 -5.35 -8.52 -16.22
N THR A 282 -4.37 -7.75 -15.70
CA THR A 282 -4.48 -7.09 -14.39
C THR A 282 -5.59 -6.05 -14.39
N VAL A 283 -5.68 -5.21 -15.43
CA VAL A 283 -6.75 -4.22 -15.56
C VAL A 283 -8.13 -4.91 -15.65
N ILE A 284 -8.26 -5.98 -16.42
CA ILE A 284 -9.50 -6.77 -16.51
C ILE A 284 -9.90 -7.29 -15.12
N ALA A 285 -8.96 -7.84 -14.35
CA ALA A 285 -9.23 -8.34 -12.99
C ALA A 285 -9.77 -7.23 -12.08
N ILE A 286 -9.13 -6.04 -12.11
CA ILE A 286 -9.53 -4.87 -11.33
C ILE A 286 -10.93 -4.38 -11.74
N VAL A 287 -11.19 -4.26 -13.03
CA VAL A 287 -12.50 -3.84 -13.57
C VAL A 287 -13.58 -4.84 -13.20
N LEU A 288 -13.36 -6.14 -13.42
CA LEU A 288 -14.31 -7.20 -13.07
C LEU A 288 -14.66 -7.14 -11.57
N LEU A 289 -13.70 -6.93 -10.70
CA LEU A 289 -13.95 -6.84 -9.27
C LEU A 289 -14.63 -5.52 -8.85
N GLY A 290 -14.34 -4.43 -9.56
CA GLY A 290 -14.95 -3.11 -9.34
C GLY A 290 -16.44 -3.06 -9.69
N MET A 291 -16.89 -3.86 -10.65
CA MET A 291 -18.29 -3.92 -11.06
C MET A 291 -19.21 -4.28 -9.88
N PRO A 292 -20.42 -3.70 -9.80
CA PRO A 292 -21.40 -4.06 -8.78
C PRO A 292 -21.75 -5.55 -8.87
N GLU A 293 -21.79 -6.24 -7.73
CA GLU A 293 -22.32 -7.61 -7.71
C GLU A 293 -23.82 -7.57 -8.01
N LYS A 294 -24.27 -8.31 -9.03
CA LYS A 294 -25.70 -8.59 -9.18
C LYS A 294 -26.13 -9.35 -7.93
N VAL A 295 -26.83 -8.67 -7.04
CA VAL A 295 -27.42 -9.28 -5.86
C VAL A 295 -28.43 -10.33 -6.37
N ARG A 296 -28.05 -11.60 -6.37
CA ARG A 296 -29.04 -12.67 -6.36
C ARG A 296 -29.81 -12.48 -5.05
N SER A 297 -31.04 -12.03 -5.20
CA SER A 297 -31.99 -11.80 -4.11
C SER A 297 -32.22 -13.11 -3.34
N ASN A 298 -31.35 -13.40 -2.39
CA ASN A 298 -31.67 -14.25 -1.26
C ASN A 298 -31.85 -13.32 -0.05
N LYS A 299 -33.07 -13.27 0.45
CA LYS A 299 -33.60 -12.40 1.50
C LYS A 299 -32.86 -12.56 2.85
N THR A 300 -31.64 -12.11 2.93
CA THR A 300 -30.98 -11.79 4.21
C THR A 300 -30.43 -10.38 4.08
N LYS A 301 -31.11 -9.43 4.77
CA LYS A 301 -30.69 -8.02 4.83
C LYS A 301 -29.21 -7.99 5.23
N PRO A 302 -28.35 -7.23 4.52
CA PRO A 302 -26.98 -6.99 4.98
C PRO A 302 -27.07 -6.28 6.34
N LYS A 303 -26.34 -6.75 7.34
CA LYS A 303 -26.11 -5.97 8.55
C LYS A 303 -25.45 -4.67 8.12
N GLU A 304 -26.17 -3.58 8.17
CA GLU A 304 -25.69 -2.25 7.92
C GLU A 304 -24.66 -1.92 9.01
N TYR A 305 -23.40 -1.80 8.63
CA TYR A 305 -22.37 -1.30 9.53
C TYR A 305 -22.56 0.20 9.67
N ASP A 306 -23.34 0.59 10.67
CA ASP A 306 -23.64 1.99 11.02
C ASP A 306 -22.43 2.64 11.70
N TYR A 307 -21.45 3.06 10.90
CA TYR A 307 -20.29 3.81 11.38
C TYR A 307 -20.62 5.28 11.73
N GLY A 308 -21.74 5.80 11.25
CA GLY A 308 -22.13 7.21 11.44
C GLY A 308 -22.78 7.53 12.77
N ARG A 309 -23.46 6.58 13.41
CA ARG A 309 -24.19 6.84 14.67
C ARG A 309 -23.31 6.92 15.91
N LYS A 310 -22.18 6.22 15.93
CA LYS A 310 -21.28 6.25 17.10
C LYS A 310 -20.45 7.52 17.22
N GLN A 311 -20.26 8.27 16.15
CA GLN A 311 -19.57 9.57 16.22
C GLN A 311 -20.46 10.67 16.84
N LYS A 312 -21.76 10.65 16.63
CA LYS A 312 -22.68 11.64 17.23
C LYS A 312 -22.89 11.45 18.73
N GLN A 313 -22.89 10.21 19.23
CA GLN A 313 -23.09 9.96 20.68
C GLN A 313 -21.88 10.34 21.55
N HIS A 314 -20.67 10.44 21.00
CA HIS A 314 -19.50 10.88 21.76
C HIS A 314 -19.25 12.40 21.74
N SER A 315 -19.96 13.15 20.89
CA SER A 315 -19.91 14.63 20.89
C SER A 315 -20.96 15.26 21.81
N GLU A 316 -21.95 14.50 22.29
CA GLU A 316 -23.00 15.00 23.19
C GLU A 316 -22.74 14.68 24.68
N THR A 317 -21.66 13.95 25.00
CA THR A 317 -21.28 13.59 26.38
C THR A 317 -19.88 14.03 26.79
N ALA A 318 -19.30 15.04 26.09
CA ALA A 318 -18.02 15.67 26.45
C ALA A 318 -18.20 17.15 26.76
#